data_88f4c93a4bdb09a10bc7973589cc8790
#
_entry.id   88f4c93a4bdb09a10bc7973589cc8790
#
_cell.length_a   1.000
_cell.length_b   1.000
_cell.length_c   1.000
_cell.angle_alpha   90.00
_cell.angle_beta   90.00
_cell.angle_gamma   90.00
#
_symmetry.space_group_name_H-M   'P 1'
#
loop_
_entity.id
_entity.type
_entity.pdbx_description
1 polymer ?
#
loop_
_entity_poly.entity_id
_entity_poly.type
_entity_poly.pdbx_seq_one_letter_code
_entity_poly.pdbx_strand_id
1 'polypeptide(L)'
;MRSGGGVIAEVKRNPAVFIRTLGVFQVICDDTPVPSFVWQSKKARHLLKILIAQRKATSREQLIELLWPQVDAAKAGNRLSVLLWTLRNVLQPRAGEGPLASNAGMVWLDHVHVNIDVEEFLSDANAALAAHRGERPDATQRLMAAIAAYTGDFLERDAHQDWAIPLAEEVRATHIALLRALAARLRQIGDIDGAIRYLLRLLGQDPFDEHAHLDLVNMQLDTGHFGEALRHYDIYVKRMKEIGVYPQSLFHGCHRN
;
A
#
# COMPACT_ATOMS: atom_id res chain seq x y z
N MET A 1 49.73 -14.39 -17.92
CA MET A 1 48.95 -14.71 -16.72
C MET A 1 47.99 -13.56 -16.49
N ARG A 2 46.72 -13.73 -16.86
CA ARG A 2 45.65 -12.75 -16.64
C ARG A 2 44.68 -13.41 -15.69
N SER A 3 44.62 -12.91 -14.44
CA SER A 3 43.65 -13.32 -13.44
C SER A 3 42.29 -12.67 -13.80
N GLY A 4 41.34 -13.49 -14.20
CA GLY A 4 39.94 -13.12 -14.34
C GLY A 4 39.32 -13.04 -12.97
N GLY A 5 39.02 -11.81 -12.49
CA GLY A 5 38.13 -11.58 -11.35
C GLY A 5 36.69 -11.82 -11.80
N GLY A 6 36.14 -12.97 -11.50
CA GLY A 6 34.71 -13.22 -11.67
C GLY A 6 33.95 -12.40 -10.65
N VAL A 7 33.17 -11.42 -11.12
CA VAL A 7 32.12 -10.75 -10.33
C VAL A 7 31.05 -11.81 -10.10
N ILE A 8 31.04 -12.39 -8.91
CA ILE A 8 29.94 -13.25 -8.45
C ILE A 8 28.75 -12.30 -8.28
N ALA A 9 27.80 -12.39 -9.22
CA ALA A 9 26.50 -11.77 -9.05
C ALA A 9 25.90 -12.29 -7.74
N GLU A 10 25.71 -11.42 -6.78
CA GLU A 10 24.97 -11.70 -5.54
C GLU A 10 23.56 -12.15 -5.95
N VAL A 11 23.32 -13.45 -5.91
CA VAL A 11 21.98 -14.01 -6.03
C VAL A 11 21.21 -13.47 -4.85
N LYS A 12 20.34 -12.48 -5.05
CA LYS A 12 19.34 -12.05 -4.05
C LYS A 12 18.58 -13.31 -3.63
N ARG A 13 18.99 -13.89 -2.50
CA ARG A 13 18.19 -14.95 -1.87
C ARG A 13 16.86 -14.30 -1.52
N ASN A 14 15.78 -14.80 -2.12
CA ASN A 14 14.44 -14.43 -1.67
C ASN A 14 14.38 -14.74 -0.17
N PRO A 15 13.98 -13.79 0.67
CA PRO A 15 13.87 -14.05 2.09
C PRO A 15 12.90 -15.21 2.31
N ALA A 16 13.20 -16.07 3.28
CA ALA A 16 12.42 -17.27 3.56
C ALA A 16 10.98 -16.95 4.03
N VAL A 17 10.71 -15.70 4.41
CA VAL A 17 9.39 -15.25 4.87
C VAL A 17 8.88 -14.12 3.99
N PHE A 18 7.66 -14.31 3.48
CA PHE A 18 6.90 -13.30 2.77
C PHE A 18 5.57 -13.02 3.49
N ILE A 19 5.22 -11.75 3.68
CA ILE A 19 3.98 -11.35 4.37
C ILE A 19 3.11 -10.53 3.43
N ARG A 20 1.91 -11.02 3.17
CA ARG A 20 0.86 -10.27 2.47
C ARG A 20 0.05 -9.46 3.46
N THR A 21 -0.14 -8.19 3.17
CA THR A 21 -0.89 -7.23 3.98
C THR A 21 -1.89 -6.43 3.16
N LEU A 22 -1.71 -6.39 1.83
CA LEU A 22 -2.64 -5.75 0.91
C LEU A 22 -3.79 -6.71 0.58
N GLY A 23 -5.02 -6.34 0.99
CA GLY A 23 -6.20 -7.19 0.94
C GLY A 23 -6.18 -8.25 2.04
N VAL A 24 -5.79 -9.47 1.73
CA VAL A 24 -5.82 -10.60 2.69
C VAL A 24 -4.50 -10.73 3.44
N PHE A 25 -4.55 -10.64 4.78
CA PHE A 25 -3.38 -10.89 5.60
C PHE A 25 -2.97 -12.37 5.59
N GLN A 26 -1.77 -12.65 5.10
CA GLN A 26 -1.20 -14.00 5.01
C GLN A 26 0.31 -13.97 5.27
N VAL A 27 0.81 -14.94 6.02
CA VAL A 27 2.24 -15.20 6.20
C VAL A 27 2.60 -16.46 5.42
N ILE A 28 3.68 -16.40 4.67
CA ILE A 28 4.20 -17.48 3.83
C ILE A 28 5.65 -17.72 4.25
N CYS A 29 5.95 -18.95 4.64
CA CYS A 29 7.30 -19.38 5.01
C CYS A 29 7.75 -20.49 4.05
N ASP A 30 8.93 -20.34 3.45
CA ASP A 30 9.46 -21.30 2.45
C ASP A 30 8.38 -21.68 1.40
N ASP A 31 7.72 -20.67 0.79
CA ASP A 31 6.65 -20.76 -0.20
C ASP A 31 5.36 -21.47 0.30
N THR A 32 5.27 -21.75 1.59
CA THR A 32 4.09 -22.41 2.17
C THR A 32 3.32 -21.45 3.07
N PRO A 33 2.01 -21.25 2.83
CA PRO A 33 1.18 -20.43 3.72
C PRO A 33 1.11 -21.01 5.13
N VAL A 34 1.36 -20.16 6.14
CA VAL A 34 1.25 -20.56 7.56
C VAL A 34 -0.22 -20.70 7.95
N PRO A 35 -0.69 -21.92 8.30
CA PRO A 35 -2.08 -22.15 8.65
C PRO A 35 -2.48 -21.42 9.94
N SER A 36 -3.76 -21.08 10.07
CA SER A 36 -4.28 -20.34 11.23
C SER A 36 -4.08 -21.05 12.58
N PHE A 37 -4.07 -22.38 12.60
CA PHE A 37 -3.86 -23.16 13.82
C PHE A 37 -2.42 -23.10 14.37
N VAL A 38 -1.43 -22.82 13.52
CA VAL A 38 -0.01 -22.67 13.94
C VAL A 38 0.18 -21.46 14.84
N TRP A 39 -0.64 -20.43 14.69
CA TRP A 39 -0.51 -19.19 15.43
C TRP A 39 -0.75 -19.31 16.94
N GLN A 40 -1.37 -20.38 17.44
CA GLN A 40 -1.70 -20.64 18.86
C GLN A 40 -2.41 -19.46 19.57
N SER A 41 -2.24 -18.22 19.09
CA SER A 41 -2.80 -17.00 19.67
C SER A 41 -3.17 -15.98 18.60
N LYS A 42 -4.41 -15.49 18.63
CA LYS A 42 -4.85 -14.34 17.82
C LYS A 42 -4.03 -13.08 18.14
N LYS A 43 -3.57 -12.93 19.39
CA LYS A 43 -2.74 -11.79 19.83
C LYS A 43 -1.34 -11.83 19.24
N ALA A 44 -0.72 -13.00 18.99
CA ALA A 44 0.58 -13.06 18.31
C ALA A 44 0.47 -12.56 16.87
N ARG A 45 -0.60 -12.94 16.16
CA ARG A 45 -0.90 -12.43 14.82
C ARG A 45 -1.16 -10.93 14.82
N HIS A 46 -1.85 -10.43 15.85
CA HIS A 46 -2.10 -9.00 16.02
C HIS A 46 -0.80 -8.23 16.28
N LEU A 47 0.09 -8.74 17.14
CA LEU A 47 1.42 -8.16 17.37
C LEU A 47 2.24 -8.04 16.08
N LEU A 48 2.23 -9.08 15.22
CA LEU A 48 2.92 -9.01 13.93
C LEU A 48 2.39 -7.86 13.06
N LYS A 49 1.07 -7.70 12.98
CA LYS A 49 0.44 -6.61 12.23
C LYS A 49 0.84 -5.23 12.77
N ILE A 50 0.90 -5.07 14.10
CA ILE A 50 1.37 -3.83 14.73
C ILE A 50 2.83 -3.55 14.33
N LEU A 51 3.73 -4.55 14.42
CA LEU A 51 5.14 -4.38 14.04
C LEU A 51 5.30 -3.97 12.57
N ILE A 52 4.49 -4.55 11.67
CA ILE A 52 4.45 -4.15 10.26
C ILE A 52 4.02 -2.69 10.12
N ALA A 53 2.91 -2.31 10.77
CA ALA A 53 2.39 -0.94 10.67
C ALA A 53 3.34 0.12 11.25
N GLN A 54 4.11 -0.23 12.28
CA GLN A 54 5.08 0.69 12.89
C GLN A 54 6.33 0.94 12.01
N ARG A 55 6.73 0.00 11.17
CA ARG A 55 7.88 0.12 10.21
C ARG A 55 9.20 0.56 10.86
N LYS A 56 9.32 0.46 12.16
CA LYS A 56 10.50 0.88 12.96
C LYS A 56 10.65 0.03 14.21
N ALA A 57 11.81 0.11 14.83
CA ALA A 57 12.02 -0.46 16.15
C ALA A 57 11.05 0.20 17.16
N THR A 58 10.27 -0.62 17.85
CA THR A 58 9.22 -0.20 18.80
C THR A 58 9.55 -0.72 20.17
N SER A 59 9.38 0.10 21.20
CA SER A 59 9.69 -0.32 22.57
C SER A 59 8.67 -1.33 23.09
N ARG A 60 9.11 -2.18 24.03
CA ARG A 60 8.23 -3.17 24.66
C ARG A 60 7.05 -2.50 25.36
N GLU A 61 7.27 -1.34 25.96
CA GLU A 61 6.26 -0.52 26.64
C GLU A 61 5.19 -0.06 25.65
N GLN A 62 5.59 0.47 24.50
CA GLN A 62 4.65 0.87 23.43
C GLN A 62 3.86 -0.33 22.88
N LEU A 63 4.51 -1.49 22.70
CA LEU A 63 3.81 -2.70 22.26
C LEU A 63 2.81 -3.19 23.29
N ILE A 64 3.11 -3.07 24.58
CA ILE A 64 2.21 -3.41 25.68
C ILE A 64 0.99 -2.49 25.66
N GLU A 65 1.19 -1.18 25.53
CA GLU A 65 0.13 -0.18 25.47
C GLU A 65 -0.81 -0.44 24.27
N LEU A 66 -0.27 -0.70 23.09
CA LEU A 66 -1.05 -1.02 21.89
C LEU A 66 -1.84 -2.34 22.01
N LEU A 67 -1.26 -3.35 22.69
CA LEU A 67 -1.90 -4.66 22.81
C LEU A 67 -2.89 -4.74 23.99
N TRP A 68 -2.64 -3.99 25.07
CA TRP A 68 -3.40 -4.06 26.33
C TRP A 68 -3.44 -2.70 27.04
N PRO A 69 -4.15 -1.70 26.50
CA PRO A 69 -4.15 -0.33 27.03
C PRO A 69 -4.64 -0.20 28.50
N GLN A 70 -5.28 -1.24 29.04
CA GLN A 70 -5.86 -1.22 30.39
C GLN A 70 -5.23 -2.25 31.37
N VAL A 71 -4.09 -2.86 31.01
CA VAL A 71 -3.45 -3.91 31.81
C VAL A 71 -2.19 -3.35 32.49
N ASP A 72 -1.97 -3.72 33.76
CA ASP A 72 -0.75 -3.44 34.50
C ASP A 72 0.50 -3.89 33.72
N ALA A 73 1.49 -2.99 33.57
CA ALA A 73 2.68 -3.18 32.76
C ALA A 73 3.50 -4.41 33.19
N ALA A 74 3.58 -4.71 34.48
CA ALA A 74 4.35 -5.86 34.99
C ALA A 74 3.73 -7.19 34.56
N LYS A 75 2.39 -7.29 34.60
CA LYS A 75 1.67 -8.50 34.12
C LYS A 75 1.70 -8.63 32.61
N ALA A 76 1.71 -7.51 31.90
CA ALA A 76 1.75 -7.46 30.43
C ALA A 76 3.12 -7.83 29.87
N GLY A 77 4.22 -7.54 30.56
CA GLY A 77 5.60 -7.87 30.15
C GLY A 77 5.83 -9.36 29.89
N ASN A 78 5.35 -10.22 30.78
CA ASN A 78 5.43 -11.68 30.60
C ASN A 78 4.57 -12.15 29.43
N ARG A 79 3.35 -11.59 29.26
CA ARG A 79 2.46 -11.92 28.12
C ARG A 79 3.12 -11.53 26.80
N LEU A 80 3.75 -10.36 26.72
CA LEU A 80 4.46 -9.93 25.52
C LEU A 80 5.64 -10.88 25.21
N SER A 81 6.40 -11.32 26.20
CA SER A 81 7.49 -12.28 26.01
C SER A 81 7.00 -13.60 25.39
N VAL A 82 5.86 -14.11 25.84
CA VAL A 82 5.22 -15.30 25.25
C VAL A 82 4.80 -15.06 23.80
N LEU A 83 4.21 -13.88 23.48
CA LEU A 83 3.83 -13.56 22.12
C LEU A 83 5.05 -13.42 21.19
N LEU A 84 6.12 -12.80 21.65
CA LEU A 84 7.37 -12.69 20.89
C LEU A 84 8.01 -14.05 20.64
N TRP A 85 7.98 -14.95 21.61
CA TRP A 85 8.42 -16.32 21.44
C TRP A 85 7.56 -17.04 20.39
N THR A 86 6.23 -16.91 20.48
CA THR A 86 5.29 -17.49 19.49
C THR A 86 5.60 -16.97 18.09
N LEU A 87 5.82 -15.65 17.92
CA LEU A 87 6.17 -15.07 16.64
C LEU A 87 7.49 -15.63 16.08
N ARG A 88 8.52 -15.77 16.93
CA ARG A 88 9.78 -16.38 16.50
C ARG A 88 9.58 -17.78 15.96
N ASN A 89 8.81 -18.60 16.67
CA ASN A 89 8.53 -19.96 16.23
C ASN A 89 7.72 -20.04 14.93
N VAL A 90 6.82 -19.07 14.69
CA VAL A 90 6.01 -19.02 13.46
C VAL A 90 6.82 -18.53 12.27
N LEU A 91 7.65 -17.49 12.48
CA LEU A 91 8.39 -16.82 11.40
C LEU A 91 9.75 -17.47 11.12
N GLN A 92 10.26 -18.29 12.03
CA GLN A 92 11.59 -18.92 11.96
C GLN A 92 11.48 -20.42 12.22
N PRO A 93 10.92 -21.21 11.29
CA PRO A 93 10.78 -22.64 11.47
C PRO A 93 12.11 -23.40 11.46
N ARG A 94 13.23 -22.77 11.05
CA ARG A 94 14.57 -23.35 11.04
C ARG A 94 15.52 -22.59 11.97
N ALA A 95 16.53 -23.27 12.51
CA ALA A 95 17.55 -22.64 13.36
C ALA A 95 18.37 -21.61 12.56
N GLY A 96 18.53 -20.41 13.11
CA GLY A 96 19.28 -19.31 12.50
C GLY A 96 18.73 -17.94 12.91
N GLU A 97 19.23 -16.86 12.30
CA GLU A 97 18.68 -15.52 12.44
C GLU A 97 17.34 -15.44 11.69
N GLY A 98 16.34 -14.80 12.28
CA GLY A 98 14.99 -14.75 11.75
C GLY A 98 14.44 -13.33 11.66
N PRO A 99 13.24 -13.18 11.08
CA PRO A 99 12.64 -11.88 10.82
C PRO A 99 12.38 -11.02 12.06
N LEU A 100 12.28 -11.62 13.26
CA LEU A 100 11.96 -10.89 14.48
C LEU A 100 13.21 -10.60 15.29
N ALA A 101 13.72 -9.40 15.17
CA ALA A 101 14.88 -8.90 15.93
C ALA A 101 14.45 -8.18 17.22
N SER A 102 15.33 -8.21 18.23
CA SER A 102 15.15 -7.45 19.46
C SER A 102 16.48 -7.12 20.11
N ASN A 103 16.64 -5.87 20.56
CA ASN A 103 17.82 -5.40 21.29
C ASN A 103 17.43 -4.25 22.22
N ALA A 104 18.04 -4.20 23.42
CA ALA A 104 17.86 -3.12 24.40
C ALA A 104 16.38 -2.71 24.64
N GLY A 105 15.47 -3.68 24.74
CA GLY A 105 14.05 -3.42 24.95
C GLY A 105 13.26 -3.00 23.70
N MET A 106 13.92 -2.86 22.57
CA MET A 106 13.28 -2.57 21.27
C MET A 106 13.02 -3.86 20.50
N VAL A 107 11.96 -3.87 19.69
CA VAL A 107 11.55 -4.99 18.84
C VAL A 107 11.21 -4.46 17.45
N TRP A 108 11.67 -5.16 16.39
CA TRP A 108 11.40 -4.80 15.01
C TRP A 108 11.41 -6.03 14.09
N LEU A 109 10.94 -5.85 12.86
CA LEU A 109 11.09 -6.83 11.79
C LEU A 109 12.37 -6.52 11.01
N ASP A 110 13.22 -7.53 10.83
CA ASP A 110 14.45 -7.41 10.05
C ASP A 110 14.18 -7.73 8.58
N HIS A 111 14.22 -6.70 7.76
CA HIS A 111 13.93 -6.77 6.31
C HIS A 111 14.97 -7.59 5.51
N VAL A 112 16.10 -7.98 6.11
CA VAL A 112 17.02 -8.94 5.48
C VAL A 112 16.37 -10.33 5.41
N HIS A 113 15.47 -10.64 6.34
CA HIS A 113 14.88 -11.96 6.52
C HIS A 113 13.38 -12.03 6.18
N VAL A 114 12.74 -10.89 5.85
CA VAL A 114 11.32 -10.83 5.51
C VAL A 114 11.05 -9.84 4.39
N ASN A 115 10.22 -10.24 3.43
CA ASN A 115 9.59 -9.33 2.48
C ASN A 115 8.14 -9.08 2.91
N ILE A 116 7.70 -7.83 2.78
CA ILE A 116 6.35 -7.40 3.10
C ILE A 116 5.79 -6.65 1.88
N ASP A 117 4.67 -7.14 1.34
CA ASP A 117 4.09 -6.62 0.10
C ASP A 117 3.78 -5.12 0.13
N VAL A 118 3.35 -4.58 1.26
CA VAL A 118 3.09 -3.14 1.40
C VAL A 118 4.36 -2.30 1.24
N GLU A 119 5.50 -2.78 1.71
CA GLU A 119 6.77 -2.06 1.59
C GLU A 119 7.32 -2.13 0.16
N GLU A 120 7.22 -3.30 -0.47
CA GLU A 120 7.54 -3.47 -1.89
C GLU A 120 6.64 -2.56 -2.74
N PHE A 121 5.33 -2.57 -2.49
CA PHE A 121 4.37 -1.68 -3.17
C PHE A 121 4.76 -0.20 -3.05
N LEU A 122 5.02 0.29 -1.83
CA LEU A 122 5.37 1.71 -1.61
C LEU A 122 6.70 2.08 -2.28
N SER A 123 7.70 1.19 -2.26
CA SER A 123 8.98 1.37 -2.93
C SER A 123 8.81 1.46 -4.46
N ASP A 124 8.10 0.50 -5.05
CA ASP A 124 7.87 0.44 -6.50
C ASP A 124 6.98 1.59 -6.98
N ALA A 125 5.96 1.95 -6.19
CA ALA A 125 5.09 3.10 -6.47
C ALA A 125 5.88 4.41 -6.49
N ASN A 126 6.75 4.64 -5.51
CA ASN A 126 7.60 5.82 -5.46
C ASN A 126 8.56 5.88 -6.67
N ALA A 127 9.15 4.74 -7.05
CA ALA A 127 10.00 4.64 -8.23
C ALA A 127 9.22 4.91 -9.54
N ALA A 128 7.99 4.39 -9.65
CA ALA A 128 7.12 4.61 -10.80
C ALA A 128 6.69 6.09 -10.93
N LEU A 129 6.28 6.70 -9.81
CA LEU A 129 5.93 8.14 -9.77
C LEU A 129 7.13 9.03 -10.08
N ALA A 130 8.34 8.67 -9.62
CA ALA A 130 9.56 9.38 -9.95
C ALA A 130 9.89 9.25 -11.47
N ALA A 131 9.72 8.07 -12.05
CA ALA A 131 9.89 7.85 -13.48
C ALA A 131 8.87 8.66 -14.32
N HIS A 132 7.62 8.78 -13.84
CA HIS A 132 6.60 9.61 -14.48
C HIS A 132 6.97 11.09 -14.45
N ARG A 133 7.38 11.63 -13.28
CA ARG A 133 7.82 13.05 -13.17
C ARG A 133 9.05 13.36 -14.01
N GLY A 134 9.94 12.39 -14.17
CA GLY A 134 11.14 12.50 -15.03
C GLY A 134 10.88 12.15 -16.49
N GLU A 135 9.63 11.99 -16.92
CA GLU A 135 9.20 11.70 -18.29
C GLU A 135 9.91 10.47 -18.92
N ARG A 136 10.31 9.51 -18.10
CA ARG A 136 11.05 8.33 -18.57
C ARG A 136 10.22 7.48 -19.52
N PRO A 137 10.85 6.87 -20.54
CA PRO A 137 10.13 6.01 -21.51
C PRO A 137 9.41 4.83 -20.85
N ASP A 138 10.00 4.26 -19.79
CA ASP A 138 9.46 3.11 -19.05
C ASP A 138 8.39 3.47 -17.99
N ALA A 139 8.04 4.76 -17.84
CA ALA A 139 7.12 5.25 -16.82
C ALA A 139 5.74 4.59 -16.87
N THR A 140 5.15 4.45 -18.06
CA THR A 140 3.84 3.80 -18.24
C THR A 140 3.85 2.36 -17.73
N GLN A 141 4.87 1.58 -18.10
CA GLN A 141 5.00 0.19 -17.67
C GLN A 141 5.19 0.08 -16.15
N ARG A 142 6.02 0.95 -15.55
CA ARG A 142 6.22 0.99 -14.09
C ARG A 142 4.95 1.34 -13.34
N LEU A 143 4.20 2.35 -13.82
CA LEU A 143 2.92 2.73 -13.21
C LEU A 143 1.92 1.56 -13.25
N MET A 144 1.80 0.88 -14.40
CA MET A 144 0.93 -0.29 -14.53
C MET A 144 1.33 -1.43 -13.58
N ALA A 145 2.63 -1.73 -13.48
CA ALA A 145 3.14 -2.76 -12.58
C ALA A 145 2.86 -2.43 -11.10
N ALA A 146 3.13 -1.18 -10.68
CA ALA A 146 2.85 -0.73 -9.31
C ALA A 146 1.35 -0.77 -8.98
N ILE A 147 0.47 -0.36 -9.92
CA ILE A 147 -0.99 -0.46 -9.74
C ILE A 147 -1.45 -1.92 -9.63
N ALA A 148 -0.84 -2.83 -10.39
CA ALA A 148 -1.17 -4.26 -10.32
C ALA A 148 -0.72 -4.93 -9.00
N ALA A 149 0.32 -4.40 -8.35
CA ALA A 149 0.78 -4.87 -7.05
C ALA A 149 -0.17 -4.50 -5.90
N TYR A 150 -1.03 -3.49 -6.09
CA TYR A 150 -2.08 -3.16 -5.11
C TYR A 150 -3.25 -4.14 -5.23
N THR A 151 -3.29 -5.14 -4.35
CA THR A 151 -4.29 -6.21 -4.39
C THR A 151 -5.49 -5.96 -3.48
N GLY A 152 -5.49 -4.85 -2.73
CA GLY A 152 -6.54 -4.43 -1.81
C GLY A 152 -6.00 -3.49 -0.73
N ASP A 153 -6.88 -2.98 0.15
CA ASP A 153 -6.49 -2.07 1.22
C ASP A 153 -5.57 -2.73 2.24
N PHE A 154 -4.68 -1.92 2.85
CA PHE A 154 -3.79 -2.41 3.89
C PHE A 154 -4.58 -2.92 5.08
N LEU A 155 -4.38 -4.20 5.42
CA LEU A 155 -5.03 -4.88 6.54
C LEU A 155 -6.53 -4.55 6.65
N GLU A 156 -7.33 -4.73 5.62
CA GLU A 156 -8.75 -4.32 5.50
C GLU A 156 -9.58 -4.55 6.78
N ARG A 157 -9.37 -5.69 7.47
CA ARG A 157 -10.12 -6.03 8.70
C ARG A 157 -9.68 -5.23 9.93
N ASP A 158 -8.49 -4.63 9.89
CA ASP A 158 -7.89 -3.90 10.99
C ASP A 158 -7.65 -2.42 10.63
N ALA A 159 -8.08 -1.96 9.45
CA ALA A 159 -7.84 -0.61 8.94
C ALA A 159 -8.41 0.51 9.84
N HIS A 160 -9.41 0.19 10.69
CA HIS A 160 -10.00 1.10 11.66
C HIS A 160 -9.22 1.21 12.99
N GLN A 161 -8.16 0.42 13.17
CA GLN A 161 -7.33 0.47 14.38
C GLN A 161 -6.36 1.65 14.31
N ASP A 162 -6.25 2.44 15.37
CA ASP A 162 -5.42 3.65 15.42
C ASP A 162 -3.97 3.42 14.98
N TRP A 163 -3.40 2.25 15.29
CA TRP A 163 -2.04 1.89 14.90
C TRP A 163 -1.91 1.55 13.40
N ALA A 164 -3.00 1.19 12.71
CA ALA A 164 -3.01 0.83 11.29
C ALA A 164 -3.31 2.03 10.39
N ILE A 165 -4.10 2.99 10.86
CA ILE A 165 -4.59 4.14 10.08
C ILE A 165 -3.46 4.87 9.33
N PRO A 166 -2.32 5.24 9.94
CA PRO A 166 -1.32 6.04 9.22
C PRO A 166 -0.77 5.33 7.98
N LEU A 167 -0.47 4.03 8.07
CA LEU A 167 0.04 3.26 6.93
C LEU A 167 -1.07 2.95 5.93
N ALA A 168 -2.29 2.68 6.37
CA ALA A 168 -3.44 2.47 5.48
C ALA A 168 -3.71 3.71 4.60
N GLU A 169 -3.68 4.90 5.20
CA GLU A 169 -3.85 6.16 4.46
C GLU A 169 -2.67 6.46 3.52
N GLU A 170 -1.42 6.19 3.94
CA GLU A 170 -0.24 6.31 3.06
C GLU A 170 -0.38 5.43 1.82
N VAL A 171 -0.77 4.18 2.00
CA VAL A 171 -0.94 3.19 0.93
C VAL A 171 -2.06 3.61 -0.02
N ARG A 172 -3.20 4.02 0.52
CA ARG A 172 -4.35 4.49 -0.26
C ARG A 172 -4.02 5.74 -1.06
N ALA A 173 -3.42 6.75 -0.43
CA ALA A 173 -3.01 7.98 -1.10
C ALA A 173 -2.00 7.70 -2.22
N THR A 174 -1.06 6.79 -1.99
CA THR A 174 -0.07 6.36 -2.99
C THR A 174 -0.75 5.66 -4.17
N HIS A 175 -1.71 4.76 -3.94
CA HIS A 175 -2.46 4.10 -5.00
C HIS A 175 -3.27 5.11 -5.85
N ILE A 176 -3.94 6.07 -5.21
CA ILE A 176 -4.65 7.15 -5.90
C ILE A 176 -3.69 7.98 -6.77
N ALA A 177 -2.50 8.32 -6.24
CA ALA A 177 -1.49 9.04 -7.00
C ALA A 177 -0.99 8.27 -8.23
N LEU A 178 -0.82 6.94 -8.13
CA LEU A 178 -0.48 6.07 -9.28
C LEU A 178 -1.58 6.08 -10.35
N LEU A 179 -2.85 5.94 -9.95
CA LEU A 179 -4.00 5.96 -10.87
C LEU A 179 -4.08 7.28 -11.62
N ARG A 180 -3.89 8.41 -10.90
CA ARG A 180 -3.88 9.76 -11.49
C ARG A 180 -2.72 9.93 -12.47
N ALA A 181 -1.51 9.53 -12.07
CA ALA A 181 -0.32 9.63 -12.93
C ALA A 181 -0.46 8.78 -14.21
N LEU A 182 -1.02 7.57 -14.11
CA LEU A 182 -1.23 6.71 -15.27
C LEU A 182 -2.32 7.26 -16.19
N ALA A 183 -3.43 7.76 -15.66
CA ALA A 183 -4.48 8.40 -16.47
C ALA A 183 -3.93 9.62 -17.25
N ALA A 184 -3.17 10.49 -16.58
CA ALA A 184 -2.51 11.62 -17.23
C ALA A 184 -1.53 11.18 -18.34
N ARG A 185 -0.75 10.14 -18.09
CA ARG A 185 0.20 9.60 -19.08
C ARG A 185 -0.50 8.98 -20.28
N LEU A 186 -1.57 8.21 -20.06
CA LEU A 186 -2.36 7.62 -21.14
C LEU A 186 -3.02 8.69 -22.02
N ARG A 187 -3.55 9.76 -21.40
CA ARG A 187 -4.05 10.93 -22.12
C ARG A 187 -2.97 11.55 -23.02
N GLN A 188 -1.76 11.75 -22.52
CA GLN A 188 -0.64 12.32 -23.27
C GLN A 188 -0.25 11.50 -24.50
N ILE A 189 -0.33 10.16 -24.43
CA ILE A 189 0.00 9.27 -25.57
C ILE A 189 -1.20 8.97 -26.46
N GLY A 190 -2.39 9.59 -26.20
CA GLY A 190 -3.60 9.44 -27.01
C GLY A 190 -4.46 8.21 -26.66
N ASP A 191 -4.13 7.42 -25.64
CA ASP A 191 -5.00 6.34 -25.15
C ASP A 191 -6.08 6.91 -24.21
N ILE A 192 -7.09 7.55 -24.81
CA ILE A 192 -8.16 8.21 -24.06
C ILE A 192 -9.03 7.19 -23.31
N ASP A 193 -9.36 6.06 -23.93
CA ASP A 193 -10.15 5.00 -23.29
C ASP A 193 -9.43 4.41 -22.09
N GLY A 194 -8.12 4.23 -22.18
CA GLY A 194 -7.27 3.85 -21.07
C GLY A 194 -7.32 4.88 -19.93
N ALA A 195 -7.16 6.16 -20.25
CA ALA A 195 -7.21 7.25 -19.29
C ALA A 195 -8.56 7.29 -18.55
N ILE A 196 -9.69 7.19 -19.28
CA ILE A 196 -11.04 7.13 -18.71
C ILE A 196 -11.18 5.96 -17.74
N ARG A 197 -10.73 4.75 -18.12
CA ARG A 197 -10.79 3.58 -17.23
C ARG A 197 -10.05 3.80 -15.91
N TYR A 198 -8.88 4.43 -15.92
CA TYR A 198 -8.11 4.68 -14.70
C TYR A 198 -8.68 5.82 -13.87
N LEU A 199 -9.29 6.86 -14.48
CA LEU A 199 -10.05 7.89 -13.75
C LEU A 199 -11.27 7.29 -13.06
N LEU A 200 -12.01 6.39 -13.70
CA LEU A 200 -13.13 5.68 -13.08
C LEU A 200 -12.69 4.82 -11.90
N ARG A 201 -11.53 4.14 -11.99
CA ARG A 201 -10.95 3.40 -10.86
C ARG A 201 -10.56 4.34 -9.72
N LEU A 202 -9.98 5.51 -10.03
CA LEU A 202 -9.63 6.53 -9.04
C LEU A 202 -10.89 7.00 -8.31
N LEU A 203 -11.95 7.38 -9.04
CA LEU A 203 -13.22 7.82 -8.46
C LEU A 203 -13.94 6.71 -7.65
N GLY A 204 -13.65 5.45 -7.91
CA GLY A 204 -14.06 4.33 -7.07
C GLY A 204 -13.34 4.30 -5.72
N GLN A 205 -12.11 4.80 -5.63
CA GLN A 205 -11.32 4.89 -4.40
C GLN A 205 -11.56 6.23 -3.68
N ASP A 206 -11.64 7.32 -4.42
CA ASP A 206 -11.93 8.65 -3.92
C ASP A 206 -13.07 9.30 -4.71
N PRO A 207 -14.32 9.11 -4.28
CA PRO A 207 -15.50 9.68 -4.95
C PRO A 207 -15.60 11.21 -4.88
N PHE A 208 -14.73 11.86 -4.10
CA PHE A 208 -14.72 13.31 -3.90
C PHE A 208 -13.55 14.02 -4.59
N ASP A 209 -12.77 13.32 -5.41
CA ASP A 209 -11.69 13.91 -6.19
C ASP A 209 -12.26 14.78 -7.33
N GLU A 210 -12.33 16.09 -7.09
CA GLU A 210 -12.86 17.07 -8.03
C GLU A 210 -12.10 17.05 -9.37
N HIS A 211 -10.77 17.00 -9.33
CA HIS A 211 -9.94 17.02 -10.54
C HIS A 211 -10.19 15.77 -11.41
N ALA A 212 -10.31 14.60 -10.80
CA ALA A 212 -10.60 13.39 -11.53
C ALA A 212 -11.98 13.40 -12.19
N HIS A 213 -13.00 13.96 -11.52
CA HIS A 213 -14.32 14.16 -12.11
C HIS A 213 -14.27 15.09 -13.32
N LEU A 214 -13.61 16.24 -13.19
CA LEU A 214 -13.52 17.22 -14.27
C LEU A 214 -12.70 16.70 -15.46
N ASP A 215 -11.57 16.03 -15.19
CA ASP A 215 -10.77 15.38 -16.24
C ASP A 215 -11.58 14.35 -17.02
N LEU A 216 -12.37 13.52 -16.32
CA LEU A 216 -13.24 12.52 -16.94
C LEU A 216 -14.30 13.17 -17.83
N VAL A 217 -15.00 14.20 -17.33
CA VAL A 217 -16.02 14.93 -18.09
C VAL A 217 -15.40 15.58 -19.33
N ASN A 218 -14.26 16.27 -19.18
CA ASN A 218 -13.59 16.92 -20.29
C ASN A 218 -13.14 15.92 -21.37
N MET A 219 -12.55 14.77 -20.98
CA MET A 219 -12.18 13.73 -21.95
C MET A 219 -13.38 13.18 -22.72
N GLN A 220 -14.53 13.00 -22.07
CA GLN A 220 -15.75 12.55 -22.72
C GLN A 220 -16.34 13.61 -23.66
N LEU A 221 -16.26 14.90 -23.30
CA LEU A 221 -16.65 15.98 -24.20
C LEU A 221 -15.72 16.06 -25.42
N ASP A 222 -14.41 15.99 -25.23
CA ASP A 222 -13.40 16.05 -26.29
C ASP A 222 -13.57 14.90 -27.31
N THR A 223 -14.07 13.75 -26.86
CA THR A 223 -14.33 12.57 -27.71
C THR A 223 -15.76 12.49 -28.26
N GLY A 224 -16.60 13.49 -27.97
CA GLY A 224 -17.98 13.54 -28.49
C GLY A 224 -18.99 12.70 -27.71
N HIS A 225 -18.60 12.13 -26.57
CA HIS A 225 -19.48 11.32 -25.70
C HIS A 225 -20.32 12.21 -24.78
N PHE A 226 -21.08 13.17 -25.36
CA PHE A 226 -21.80 14.19 -24.60
C PHE A 226 -22.81 13.63 -23.57
N GLY A 227 -23.48 12.53 -23.87
CA GLY A 227 -24.45 11.93 -22.96
C GLY A 227 -23.77 11.34 -21.71
N GLU A 228 -22.57 10.79 -21.84
CA GLU A 228 -21.78 10.28 -20.74
C GLU A 228 -21.19 11.42 -19.91
N ALA A 229 -20.66 12.44 -20.58
CA ALA A 229 -20.12 13.63 -19.92
C ALA A 229 -21.17 14.31 -19.03
N LEU A 230 -22.40 14.48 -19.50
CA LEU A 230 -23.48 15.05 -18.70
C LEU A 230 -23.84 14.20 -17.50
N ARG A 231 -23.94 12.86 -17.65
CA ARG A 231 -24.20 11.96 -16.51
C ARG A 231 -23.09 12.03 -15.47
N HIS A 232 -21.83 12.07 -15.90
CA HIS A 232 -20.68 12.19 -14.96
C HIS A 232 -20.63 13.55 -14.29
N TYR A 233 -20.99 14.61 -14.99
CA TYR A 233 -21.08 15.95 -14.39
C TYR A 233 -22.18 16.02 -13.32
N ASP A 234 -23.31 15.40 -13.53
CA ASP A 234 -24.37 15.30 -12.51
C ASP A 234 -23.89 14.55 -11.25
N ILE A 235 -23.12 13.47 -11.45
CA ILE A 235 -22.49 12.74 -10.33
C ILE A 235 -21.51 13.65 -9.58
N TYR A 236 -20.63 14.35 -10.30
CA TYR A 236 -19.68 15.30 -9.75
C TYR A 236 -20.38 16.38 -8.89
N VAL A 237 -21.40 17.03 -9.46
CA VAL A 237 -22.18 18.07 -8.76
C VAL A 237 -22.79 17.51 -7.46
N LYS A 238 -23.34 16.31 -7.50
CA LYS A 238 -23.90 15.65 -6.33
C LYS A 238 -22.83 15.40 -5.26
N ARG A 239 -21.66 14.85 -5.63
CA ARG A 239 -20.55 14.56 -4.71
C ARG A 239 -20.01 15.83 -4.06
N MET A 240 -19.80 16.90 -4.83
CA MET A 240 -19.32 18.17 -4.27
C MET A 240 -20.31 18.77 -3.26
N LYS A 241 -21.61 18.71 -3.55
CA LYS A 241 -22.65 19.15 -2.62
C LYS A 241 -22.69 18.34 -1.31
N GLU A 242 -22.43 17.04 -1.36
CA GLU A 242 -22.38 16.17 -0.17
C GLU A 242 -21.31 16.63 0.83
N ILE A 243 -20.21 17.22 0.36
CA ILE A 243 -19.12 17.74 1.19
C ILE A 243 -19.14 19.27 1.36
N GLY A 244 -20.19 19.95 0.90
CA GLY A 244 -20.37 21.40 1.05
C GLY A 244 -19.49 22.23 0.09
N VAL A 245 -18.96 21.64 -0.97
CA VAL A 245 -18.13 22.32 -1.99
C VAL A 245 -19.03 22.76 -3.14
N TYR A 246 -18.83 23.99 -3.63
CA TYR A 246 -19.50 24.49 -4.82
C TYR A 246 -18.85 23.91 -6.07
N PRO A 247 -19.61 23.14 -6.91
CA PRO A 247 -19.04 22.53 -8.11
C PRO A 247 -18.70 23.59 -9.16
N GLN A 248 -17.61 23.36 -9.91
CA GLN A 248 -17.25 24.21 -11.03
C GLN A 248 -18.26 24.00 -12.17
N SER A 249 -18.62 25.09 -12.89
CA SER A 249 -19.54 24.97 -14.04
C SER A 249 -18.83 24.42 -15.27
N LEU A 250 -19.52 23.60 -16.06
CA LEU A 250 -19.01 23.02 -17.32
C LEU A 250 -18.55 24.09 -18.36
N PHE A 251 -19.02 25.34 -18.23
CA PHE A 251 -18.90 26.37 -19.27
C PHE A 251 -17.78 27.38 -19.07
N HIS A 252 -16.83 27.18 -18.15
CA HIS A 252 -15.72 28.10 -17.97
C HIS A 252 -14.62 28.02 -19.04
N GLY A 253 -14.73 27.13 -20.03
CA GLY A 253 -13.77 26.93 -21.13
C GLY A 253 -14.11 27.55 -22.48
N CYS A 254 -15.31 28.12 -22.68
CA CYS A 254 -15.75 28.62 -24.01
C CYS A 254 -15.52 30.10 -24.28
N HIS A 255 -14.68 30.80 -23.49
CA HIS A 255 -14.31 32.19 -23.79
C HIS A 255 -12.80 32.33 -23.95
N ARG A 256 -12.26 31.81 -25.07
CA ARG A 256 -11.08 32.37 -25.75
C ARG A 256 -11.21 32.14 -27.23
N ASN A 257 -11.80 33.10 -27.92
CA ASN A 257 -11.48 33.44 -29.32
C ASN A 257 -10.08 34.03 -29.37
#